data_06a7793660c231f4c4b3b6554d55c707
#
_entry.id   06a7793660c231f4c4b3b6554d55c707
#
_cell.length_a   1.000
_cell.length_b   1.000
_cell.length_c   1.000
_cell.angle_alpha   90.00
_cell.angle_beta   90.00
_cell.angle_gamma   90.00
#
_symmetry.space_group_name_H-M   'P 1'
#
loop_
_entity.id
_entity.type
_entity.pdbx_description
1 polymer ?
#
loop_
_entity_poly.entity_id
_entity_poly.type
_entity_poly.pdbx_seq_one_letter_code
_entity_poly.pdbx_strand_id
1 'polypeptide(L)'
;PLGGIIMTVASLLIILAPPESWFFYTVLAFAGLGAAFFFVPINAFLQDQCDPDQRGNILAGSALLNCLAMAGAVILQFVMMKVGLETHIQFLLLALVSIAATWYVMRLLPRAFVKMLVFSALRAFYRIEAIYPGRMPEKGGILLTPNHVSYLDALVLTAASPRPVRFLMVSYYFDKPLVGKVAKLFDTVPISGTRAKDAIKVAAESVREGNVVCIFPEGELSRSGFMGEFKRGFELIARKADCLVQPVYLDGLWKSIFSAERGKYFWKMPRAIPFGVRVAFGEARAAQDYRARDVRRELNSLAGEVFARRRESAGKVKEFLLQQSKPGDRALLWVHGGQVCSCSWEEVLNLLDQGGDPVRVAAGHPGVQQWVED
;
A
#
# COMPACT_ATOMS: atom_id res chain seq x y z
N PRO A 1 6.04 14.60 11.90
CA PRO A 1 5.07 15.73 12.00
C PRO A 1 3.98 15.44 13.04
N LEU A 2 3.36 14.23 13.02
CA LEU A 2 2.27 13.88 13.94
C LEU A 2 2.67 14.07 15.42
N GLY A 3 3.85 13.56 15.81
CA GLY A 3 4.37 13.71 17.16
C GLY A 3 4.54 15.18 17.59
N GLY A 4 5.11 16.00 16.71
CA GLY A 4 5.25 17.44 16.97
C GLY A 4 3.92 18.16 17.09
N ILE A 5 2.92 17.80 16.29
CA ILE A 5 1.56 18.35 16.39
C ILE A 5 0.91 17.94 17.73
N ILE A 6 1.03 16.66 18.12
CA ILE A 6 0.50 16.15 19.41
C ILE A 6 1.17 16.89 20.58
N MET A 7 2.50 17.05 20.56
CA MET A 7 3.23 17.82 21.59
C MET A 7 2.75 19.26 21.66
N THR A 8 2.61 19.93 20.54
CA THR A 8 2.15 21.33 20.48
C THR A 8 0.74 21.47 21.06
N VAL A 9 -0.20 20.62 20.61
CA VAL A 9 -1.58 20.63 21.11
C VAL A 9 -1.62 20.32 22.61
N ALA A 10 -0.88 19.32 23.06
CA ALA A 10 -0.78 18.99 24.48
C ALA A 10 -0.21 20.16 25.32
N SER A 11 0.86 20.80 24.84
CA SER A 11 1.45 21.96 25.54
C SER A 11 0.47 23.14 25.64
N LEU A 12 -0.38 23.36 24.65
CA LEU A 12 -1.44 24.37 24.71
C LEU A 12 -2.58 23.95 25.65
N LEU A 13 -2.99 22.68 25.64
CA LEU A 13 -4.05 22.18 26.50
C LEU A 13 -3.66 22.16 27.99
N ILE A 14 -2.37 21.96 28.31
CA ILE A 14 -1.89 22.04 29.72
C ILE A 14 -2.14 23.41 30.32
N ILE A 15 -2.08 24.48 29.51
CA ILE A 15 -2.37 25.86 30.00
C ILE A 15 -3.81 25.98 30.58
N LEU A 16 -4.75 25.20 30.00
CA LEU A 16 -6.16 25.20 30.38
C LEU A 16 -6.49 24.14 31.45
N ALA A 17 -5.54 23.25 31.74
CA ALA A 17 -5.77 22.14 32.64
C ALA A 17 -5.57 22.56 34.10
N PRO A 18 -6.58 22.38 34.98
CA PRO A 18 -6.40 22.59 36.42
C PRO A 18 -5.29 21.66 36.94
N PRO A 19 -4.33 22.17 37.76
CA PRO A 19 -3.32 21.36 38.40
C PRO A 19 -3.95 20.16 39.13
N GLU A 20 -3.28 19.00 39.16
CA GLU A 20 -3.71 17.78 39.85
C GLU A 20 -5.02 17.15 39.36
N SER A 21 -5.62 17.68 38.26
CA SER A 21 -6.80 17.07 37.65
C SER A 21 -6.45 15.86 36.79
N TRP A 22 -7.38 14.91 36.61
CA TRP A 22 -7.24 13.81 35.66
C TRP A 22 -6.97 14.31 34.22
N PHE A 23 -7.54 15.47 33.89
CA PHE A 23 -7.31 16.10 32.57
C PHE A 23 -5.85 16.52 32.41
N PHE A 24 -5.23 17.11 33.45
CA PHE A 24 -3.81 17.49 33.43
C PHE A 24 -2.90 16.27 33.18
N TYR A 25 -3.09 15.16 33.91
CA TYR A 25 -2.29 13.95 33.74
C TYR A 25 -2.50 13.31 32.37
N THR A 26 -3.73 13.33 31.87
CA THR A 26 -4.03 12.82 30.51
C THR A 26 -3.31 13.62 29.45
N VAL A 27 -3.34 14.95 29.50
CA VAL A 27 -2.66 15.82 28.54
C VAL A 27 -1.15 15.66 28.65
N LEU A 28 -0.61 15.51 29.84
CA LEU A 28 0.82 15.23 30.05
C LEU A 28 1.24 13.89 29.44
N ALA A 29 0.42 12.85 29.57
CA ALA A 29 0.65 11.57 28.92
C ALA A 29 0.65 11.68 27.37
N PHE A 30 -0.28 12.47 26.82
CA PHE A 30 -0.31 12.77 25.39
C PHE A 30 0.92 13.57 24.91
N ALA A 31 1.43 14.50 25.74
CA ALA A 31 2.66 15.21 25.43
C ALA A 31 3.86 14.24 25.35
N GLY A 32 3.98 13.31 26.30
CA GLY A 32 4.99 12.25 26.29
C GLY A 32 4.87 11.32 25.07
N LEU A 33 3.64 10.92 24.73
CA LEU A 33 3.35 10.13 23.54
C LEU A 33 3.75 10.89 22.26
N GLY A 34 3.44 12.18 22.17
CA GLY A 34 3.83 13.05 21.09
C GLY A 34 5.35 13.15 20.93
N ALA A 35 6.08 13.29 22.05
CA ALA A 35 7.55 13.29 22.06
C ALA A 35 8.11 11.97 21.54
N ALA A 36 7.57 10.83 21.95
CA ALA A 36 7.97 9.52 21.44
C ALA A 36 7.74 9.38 19.95
N PHE A 37 6.55 9.74 19.44
CA PHE A 37 6.23 9.74 18.00
C PHE A 37 7.07 10.73 17.17
N PHE A 38 7.66 11.71 17.79
CA PHE A 38 8.59 12.63 17.12
C PHE A 38 10.01 12.08 17.14
N PHE A 39 10.50 11.64 18.29
CA PHE A 39 11.91 11.31 18.52
C PHE A 39 12.29 9.93 17.97
N VAL A 40 11.44 8.91 18.19
CA VAL A 40 11.76 7.52 17.79
C VAL A 40 11.96 7.38 16.27
N PRO A 41 11.06 7.89 15.42
CA PRO A 41 11.26 7.78 13.95
C PRO A 41 12.48 8.55 13.44
N ILE A 42 12.82 9.70 14.05
CA ILE A 42 13.98 10.49 13.66
C ILE A 42 15.27 9.72 13.98
N ASN A 43 15.34 9.13 15.17
CA ASN A 43 16.51 8.31 15.56
C ASN A 43 16.62 7.03 14.70
N ALA A 44 15.51 6.36 14.42
CA ALA A 44 15.49 5.20 13.54
C ALA A 44 16.00 5.56 12.12
N PHE A 45 15.55 6.68 11.59
CA PHE A 45 16.00 7.18 10.30
C PHE A 45 17.50 7.54 10.32
N LEU A 46 17.97 8.21 11.38
CA LEU A 46 19.39 8.53 11.55
C LEU A 46 20.23 7.25 11.53
N GLN A 47 19.81 6.21 12.26
CA GLN A 47 20.49 4.92 12.30
C GLN A 47 20.53 4.20 10.94
N ASP A 48 19.43 4.30 10.16
CA ASP A 48 19.30 3.69 8.83
C ASP A 48 20.21 4.37 7.79
N GLN A 49 20.35 5.70 7.88
CA GLN A 49 21.12 6.48 6.92
C GLN A 49 22.63 6.58 7.25
N CYS A 50 23.05 6.14 8.43
CA CYS A 50 24.45 6.16 8.81
C CYS A 50 25.22 5.01 8.17
N ASP A 51 26.43 5.32 7.69
CA ASP A 51 27.41 4.31 7.31
C ASP A 51 27.67 3.37 8.50
N PRO A 52 27.63 2.03 8.31
CA PRO A 52 27.91 1.07 9.38
C PRO A 52 29.16 1.37 10.20
N ASP A 53 30.22 1.80 9.55
CA ASP A 53 31.51 2.08 10.19
C ASP A 53 31.51 3.36 11.06
N GLN A 54 30.65 4.33 10.75
CA GLN A 54 30.55 5.60 11.49
C GLN A 54 29.33 5.67 12.42
N ARG A 55 28.44 4.68 12.37
CA ARG A 55 27.17 4.66 13.11
C ARG A 55 27.36 4.90 14.61
N GLY A 56 28.37 4.25 15.23
CA GLY A 56 28.68 4.40 16.64
C GLY A 56 29.01 5.84 17.01
N ASN A 57 29.89 6.49 16.26
CA ASN A 57 30.32 7.87 16.50
C ASN A 57 29.18 8.88 16.32
N ILE A 58 28.34 8.70 15.29
CA ILE A 58 27.22 9.58 15.01
C ILE A 58 26.16 9.46 16.11
N LEU A 59 25.85 8.24 16.57
CA LEU A 59 24.91 8.02 17.65
C LEU A 59 25.44 8.56 18.99
N ALA A 60 26.71 8.39 19.29
CA ALA A 60 27.33 8.96 20.49
C ALA A 60 27.30 10.51 20.47
N GLY A 61 27.62 11.11 19.32
CA GLY A 61 27.50 12.57 19.13
C GLY A 61 26.05 13.05 19.30
N SER A 62 25.08 12.36 18.72
CA SER A 62 23.64 12.67 18.89
C SER A 62 23.21 12.54 20.36
N ALA A 63 23.65 11.50 21.08
CA ALA A 63 23.35 11.32 22.49
C ALA A 63 23.95 12.46 23.34
N LEU A 64 25.19 12.85 23.06
CA LEU A 64 25.83 13.99 23.76
C LEU A 64 25.06 15.29 23.53
N LEU A 65 24.68 15.60 22.29
CA LEU A 65 23.88 16.79 21.98
C LEU A 65 22.52 16.77 22.70
N ASN A 66 21.88 15.61 22.77
CA ASN A 66 20.63 15.44 23.52
C ASN A 66 20.83 15.70 25.03
N CYS A 67 21.91 15.18 25.63
CA CYS A 67 22.23 15.44 27.04
C CYS A 67 22.47 16.93 27.29
N LEU A 68 23.23 17.61 26.41
CA LEU A 68 23.46 19.06 26.52
C LEU A 68 22.18 19.86 26.36
N ALA A 69 21.30 19.48 25.43
CA ALA A 69 20.02 20.14 25.25
C ALA A 69 19.09 19.93 26.46
N MET A 70 19.08 18.73 27.06
CA MET A 70 18.34 18.46 28.29
C MET A 70 18.86 19.30 29.48
N ALA A 71 20.19 19.37 29.67
CA ALA A 71 20.81 20.20 30.70
C ALA A 71 20.45 21.68 30.48
N GLY A 72 20.52 22.17 29.25
CA GLY A 72 20.12 23.52 28.89
C GLY A 72 18.66 23.81 29.16
N ALA A 73 17.76 22.87 28.89
CA ALA A 73 16.35 23.01 29.20
C ALA A 73 16.06 23.10 30.72
N VAL A 74 16.76 22.30 31.54
CA VAL A 74 16.65 22.35 33.01
C VAL A 74 17.16 23.69 33.54
N ILE A 75 18.29 24.18 33.02
CA ILE A 75 18.84 25.49 33.42
C ILE A 75 17.86 26.60 33.04
N LEU A 76 17.31 26.56 31.82
CA LEU A 76 16.32 27.52 31.34
C LEU A 76 15.07 27.51 32.24
N GLN A 77 14.57 26.36 32.61
CA GLN A 77 13.43 26.19 33.52
C GLN A 77 13.74 26.81 34.89
N PHE A 78 14.93 26.56 35.45
CA PHE A 78 15.35 27.13 36.70
C PHE A 78 15.43 28.67 36.63
N VAL A 79 15.96 29.22 35.54
CA VAL A 79 16.01 30.68 35.36
C VAL A 79 14.61 31.27 35.27
N MET A 80 13.70 30.67 34.51
CA MET A 80 12.31 31.11 34.37
C MET A 80 11.60 31.15 35.76
N MET A 81 11.82 30.12 36.58
CA MET A 81 11.31 30.07 37.94
C MET A 81 11.89 31.20 38.82
N LYS A 82 13.20 31.46 38.74
CA LYS A 82 13.87 32.53 39.53
C LYS A 82 13.41 33.93 39.14
N VAL A 83 13.11 34.15 37.87
CA VAL A 83 12.57 35.43 37.34
C VAL A 83 11.08 35.59 37.71
N GLY A 84 10.43 34.55 38.28
CA GLY A 84 9.03 34.60 38.69
C GLY A 84 8.04 34.48 37.53
N LEU A 85 8.46 33.86 36.37
CA LEU A 85 7.56 33.61 35.26
C LEU A 85 6.47 32.61 35.66
N GLU A 86 5.22 32.99 35.45
CA GLU A 86 4.06 32.14 35.75
C GLU A 86 4.08 30.85 34.91
N THR A 87 3.62 29.75 35.46
CA THR A 87 3.67 28.42 34.85
C THR A 87 2.98 28.38 33.50
N HIS A 88 1.86 29.09 33.32
CA HIS A 88 1.14 29.12 32.02
C HIS A 88 1.98 29.81 30.92
N ILE A 89 2.79 30.82 31.24
CA ILE A 89 3.70 31.46 30.29
C ILE A 89 4.82 30.50 29.88
N GLN A 90 5.34 29.70 30.83
CA GLN A 90 6.36 28.69 30.53
C GLN A 90 5.84 27.63 29.56
N PHE A 91 4.60 27.13 29.72
CA PHE A 91 3.98 26.21 28.79
C PHE A 91 3.66 26.86 27.43
N LEU A 92 3.29 28.14 27.39
CA LEU A 92 3.11 28.87 26.14
C LEU A 92 4.43 28.98 25.36
N LEU A 93 5.53 29.31 26.04
CA LEU A 93 6.87 29.34 25.41
C LEU A 93 7.27 27.95 24.87
N LEU A 94 7.01 26.89 25.64
CA LEU A 94 7.25 25.52 25.20
C LEU A 94 6.42 25.17 23.95
N ALA A 95 5.14 25.57 23.91
CA ALA A 95 4.29 25.37 22.74
C ALA A 95 4.83 26.10 21.52
N LEU A 96 5.27 27.36 21.67
CA LEU A 96 5.87 28.13 20.56
C LEU A 96 7.16 27.49 20.04
N VAL A 97 8.04 27.04 20.95
CA VAL A 97 9.25 26.29 20.56
C VAL A 97 8.89 24.99 19.83
N SER A 98 7.88 24.26 20.33
CA SER A 98 7.41 23.02 19.68
C SER A 98 6.83 23.28 18.27
N ILE A 99 6.10 24.37 18.08
CA ILE A 99 5.60 24.81 16.76
C ILE A 99 6.78 25.10 15.84
N ALA A 100 7.72 25.92 16.29
CA ALA A 100 8.88 26.32 15.49
C ALA A 100 9.76 25.11 15.11
N ALA A 101 10.04 24.23 16.07
CA ALA A 101 10.79 23.00 15.85
C ALA A 101 10.07 22.05 14.86
N THR A 102 8.76 21.85 15.04
CA THR A 102 7.96 21.00 14.13
C THR A 102 7.97 21.57 12.72
N TRP A 103 7.76 22.87 12.56
CA TRP A 103 7.79 23.55 11.26
C TRP A 103 9.16 23.46 10.60
N TYR A 104 10.24 23.67 11.36
CA TYR A 104 11.62 23.56 10.89
C TYR A 104 11.93 22.15 10.42
N VAL A 105 11.60 21.13 11.24
CA VAL A 105 11.79 19.73 10.87
C VAL A 105 10.96 19.37 9.64
N MET A 106 9.69 19.84 9.53
CA MET A 106 8.87 19.59 8.35
C MET A 106 9.46 20.16 7.06
N ARG A 107 10.21 21.26 7.13
CA ARG A 107 10.92 21.83 5.97
C ARG A 107 12.17 21.05 5.60
N LEU A 108 12.86 20.51 6.60
CA LEU A 108 14.10 19.76 6.41
C LEU A 108 13.88 18.28 6.08
N LEU A 109 12.68 17.75 6.33
CA LEU A 109 12.40 16.33 6.17
C LEU A 109 12.75 15.82 4.77
N PRO A 110 13.75 14.93 4.64
CA PRO A 110 14.08 14.32 3.37
C PRO A 110 12.89 13.51 2.84
N ARG A 111 12.73 13.47 1.52
CA ARG A 111 11.70 12.61 0.88
C ARG A 111 11.80 11.16 1.35
N ALA A 112 13.02 10.67 1.56
CA ALA A 112 13.28 9.32 2.08
C ALA A 112 12.63 9.07 3.45
N PHE A 113 12.71 10.04 4.37
CA PHE A 113 12.08 9.93 5.69
C PHE A 113 10.54 9.85 5.59
N VAL A 114 9.93 10.67 4.75
CA VAL A 114 8.48 10.63 4.53
C VAL A 114 8.06 9.30 3.90
N LYS A 115 8.82 8.80 2.91
CA LYS A 115 8.62 7.45 2.33
C LYS A 115 8.69 6.38 3.43
N MET A 116 9.71 6.42 4.28
CA MET A 116 9.87 5.47 5.40
C MET A 116 8.65 5.49 6.33
N LEU A 117 8.15 6.66 6.71
CA LEU A 117 6.96 6.77 7.56
C LEU A 117 5.70 6.19 6.88
N VAL A 118 5.51 6.49 5.60
CA VAL A 118 4.37 5.96 4.82
C VAL A 118 4.45 4.43 4.75
N PHE A 119 5.62 3.87 4.46
CA PHE A 119 5.79 2.41 4.41
C PHE A 119 5.70 1.74 5.78
N SER A 120 6.18 2.39 6.84
CA SER A 120 6.03 1.88 8.21
C SER A 120 4.55 1.83 8.61
N ALA A 121 3.80 2.89 8.35
CA ALA A 121 2.35 2.92 8.55
C ALA A 121 1.65 1.84 7.70
N LEU A 122 2.02 1.72 6.41
CA LEU A 122 1.45 0.72 5.53
C LEU A 122 1.68 -0.70 6.08
N ARG A 123 2.90 -1.02 6.55
CA ARG A 123 3.23 -2.33 7.14
C ARG A 123 2.55 -2.58 8.49
N ALA A 124 2.25 -1.55 9.26
CA ALA A 124 1.50 -1.68 10.52
C ALA A 124 0.04 -2.10 10.27
N PHE A 125 -0.58 -1.58 9.20
CA PHE A 125 -1.97 -1.86 8.85
C PHE A 125 -2.14 -2.98 7.83
N TYR A 126 -1.11 -3.29 7.03
CA TYR A 126 -1.16 -4.26 5.94
C TYR A 126 0.00 -5.26 6.02
N ARG A 127 -0.36 -6.55 6.07
CA ARG A 127 0.61 -7.64 5.93
C ARG A 127 0.81 -7.91 4.44
N ILE A 128 1.87 -7.32 3.86
CA ILE A 128 2.17 -7.43 2.44
C ILE A 128 3.07 -8.66 2.21
N GLU A 129 2.61 -9.57 1.38
CA GLU A 129 3.33 -10.77 0.94
C GLU A 129 3.65 -10.64 -0.55
N ALA A 130 4.94 -10.64 -0.90
CA ALA A 130 5.38 -10.69 -2.30
C ALA A 130 5.54 -12.15 -2.75
N ILE A 131 4.86 -12.52 -3.81
CA ILE A 131 4.90 -13.86 -4.42
C ILE A 131 5.70 -13.75 -5.72
N TYR A 132 6.73 -14.58 -5.86
CA TYR A 132 7.66 -14.61 -6.99
C TYR A 132 8.37 -13.27 -7.30
N PRO A 133 8.85 -12.51 -6.31
CA PRO A 133 9.53 -11.23 -6.58
C PRO A 133 10.79 -11.39 -7.43
N GLY A 134 11.45 -12.54 -7.39
CA GLY A 134 12.62 -12.88 -8.22
C GLY A 134 12.34 -13.04 -9.72
N ARG A 135 11.07 -13.05 -10.16
CA ARG A 135 10.72 -12.98 -11.58
C ARG A 135 10.92 -11.59 -12.19
N MET A 136 11.14 -10.57 -11.37
CA MET A 136 11.46 -9.24 -11.87
C MET A 136 12.94 -9.18 -12.26
N PRO A 137 13.28 -8.82 -13.51
CA PRO A 137 14.67 -8.61 -13.93
C PRO A 137 15.37 -7.55 -13.06
N GLU A 138 16.61 -7.84 -12.65
CA GLU A 138 17.40 -6.95 -11.79
C GLU A 138 17.74 -5.62 -12.46
N LYS A 139 17.93 -5.64 -13.79
CA LYS A 139 18.34 -4.47 -14.59
C LYS A 139 17.44 -4.31 -15.82
N GLY A 140 17.52 -3.13 -16.42
CA GLY A 140 16.76 -2.78 -17.61
C GLY A 140 15.37 -2.24 -17.31
N GLY A 141 14.75 -1.62 -18.32
CA GLY A 141 13.41 -1.06 -18.22
C GLY A 141 12.33 -2.13 -18.34
N ILE A 142 11.31 -2.03 -17.51
CA ILE A 142 10.19 -2.97 -17.46
C ILE A 142 8.89 -2.20 -17.36
N LEU A 143 7.86 -2.69 -18.05
CA LEU A 143 6.49 -2.18 -17.91
C LEU A 143 5.65 -3.15 -17.08
N LEU A 144 5.29 -2.75 -15.87
CA LEU A 144 4.39 -3.51 -15.01
C LEU A 144 2.93 -3.24 -15.40
N THR A 145 2.13 -4.30 -15.43
CA THR A 145 0.70 -4.25 -15.79
C THR A 145 -0.15 -4.94 -14.72
N PRO A 146 -0.39 -4.28 -13.58
CA PRO A 146 -1.23 -4.82 -12.52
C PRO A 146 -2.72 -4.63 -12.78
N ASN A 147 -3.57 -5.44 -12.09
CA ASN A 147 -4.99 -5.11 -11.91
C ASN A 147 -5.16 -3.92 -10.96
N HIS A 148 -6.32 -3.22 -11.02
CA HIS A 148 -6.56 -1.97 -10.30
C HIS A 148 -7.84 -2.01 -9.46
N VAL A 149 -7.72 -2.23 -8.16
CA VAL A 149 -8.86 -2.44 -7.25
C VAL A 149 -8.95 -1.44 -6.09
N SER A 150 -7.86 -0.69 -5.82
CA SER A 150 -7.78 0.20 -4.66
C SER A 150 -6.87 1.41 -4.91
N TYR A 151 -7.14 2.52 -4.24
CA TYR A 151 -6.21 3.67 -4.22
C TYR A 151 -4.84 3.34 -3.58
N LEU A 152 -4.74 2.24 -2.83
CA LEU A 152 -3.48 1.77 -2.24
C LEU A 152 -2.63 0.89 -3.15
N ASP A 153 -3.15 0.49 -4.32
CA ASP A 153 -2.45 -0.45 -5.21
C ASP A 153 -1.02 -0.01 -5.52
N ALA A 154 -0.82 1.27 -5.82
CA ALA A 154 0.50 1.82 -6.10
C ALA A 154 1.46 1.73 -4.91
N LEU A 155 0.98 2.03 -3.70
CA LEU A 155 1.79 1.98 -2.48
C LEU A 155 2.16 0.54 -2.10
N VAL A 156 1.18 -0.37 -2.20
CA VAL A 156 1.38 -1.80 -1.92
C VAL A 156 2.33 -2.42 -2.94
N LEU A 157 2.16 -2.11 -4.22
CA LEU A 157 3.07 -2.57 -5.27
C LEU A 157 4.51 -2.07 -5.04
N THR A 158 4.67 -0.79 -4.69
CA THR A 158 5.98 -0.24 -4.35
C THR A 158 6.62 -0.92 -3.15
N ALA A 159 5.82 -1.26 -2.12
CA ALA A 159 6.30 -1.93 -0.91
C ALA A 159 6.70 -3.40 -1.15
N ALA A 160 6.10 -4.06 -2.15
CA ALA A 160 6.36 -5.44 -2.54
C ALA A 160 7.43 -5.59 -3.63
N SER A 161 7.68 -4.53 -4.40
CA SER A 161 8.61 -4.55 -5.53
C SER A 161 10.07 -4.54 -5.08
N PRO A 162 10.94 -5.41 -5.65
CA PRO A 162 12.38 -5.39 -5.37
C PRO A 162 13.09 -4.17 -5.97
N ARG A 163 12.45 -3.45 -6.92
CA ARG A 163 12.99 -2.27 -7.58
C ARG A 163 12.04 -1.08 -7.44
N PRO A 164 12.56 0.17 -7.40
CA PRO A 164 11.73 1.37 -7.38
C PRO A 164 10.77 1.42 -8.57
N VAL A 165 9.47 1.67 -8.32
CA VAL A 165 8.42 1.72 -9.34
C VAL A 165 8.00 3.16 -9.58
N ARG A 166 7.95 3.58 -10.85
CA ARG A 166 7.38 4.85 -11.31
C ARG A 166 5.97 4.64 -11.83
N PHE A 167 5.02 5.38 -11.32
CA PHE A 167 3.62 5.30 -11.75
C PHE A 167 3.27 6.38 -12.75
N LEU A 168 2.35 6.08 -13.64
CA LEU A 168 1.74 7.06 -14.54
C LEU A 168 0.41 7.52 -13.94
N MET A 169 0.23 8.82 -13.79
CA MET A 169 -0.99 9.40 -13.23
C MET A 169 -1.51 10.53 -14.11
N VAL A 170 -2.82 10.52 -14.37
CA VAL A 170 -3.47 11.59 -15.11
C VAL A 170 -3.29 12.94 -14.37
N SER A 171 -2.90 13.99 -15.08
CA SER A 171 -2.60 15.33 -14.53
C SER A 171 -3.73 15.88 -13.66
N TYR A 172 -4.98 15.61 -13.98
CA TYR A 172 -6.13 16.00 -13.15
C TYR A 172 -6.01 15.58 -11.69
N TYR A 173 -5.54 14.34 -11.43
CA TYR A 173 -5.33 13.85 -10.06
C TYR A 173 -4.02 14.38 -9.48
N PHE A 174 -3.01 14.55 -10.31
CA PHE A 174 -1.71 15.07 -9.91
C PHE A 174 -1.79 16.52 -9.39
N ASP A 175 -2.71 17.31 -9.92
CA ASP A 175 -2.93 18.71 -9.53
C ASP A 175 -3.72 18.87 -8.22
N LYS A 176 -4.28 17.78 -7.67
CA LYS A 176 -4.92 17.82 -6.35
C LYS A 176 -3.88 17.99 -5.25
N PRO A 177 -4.06 18.93 -4.29
CA PRO A 177 -3.01 19.33 -3.35
C PRO A 177 -2.41 18.18 -2.53
N LEU A 178 -3.24 17.27 -2.04
CA LEU A 178 -2.81 16.12 -1.24
C LEU A 178 -2.27 14.98 -2.12
N VAL A 179 -3.00 14.64 -3.19
CA VAL A 179 -2.65 13.55 -4.11
C VAL A 179 -1.37 13.90 -4.85
N GLY A 180 -1.21 15.12 -5.33
CA GLY A 180 0.00 15.58 -6.01
C GLY A 180 1.24 15.56 -5.13
N LYS A 181 1.13 15.90 -3.83
CA LYS A 181 2.24 15.78 -2.89
C LYS A 181 2.69 14.33 -2.72
N VAL A 182 1.75 13.41 -2.57
CA VAL A 182 2.04 11.97 -2.48
C VAL A 182 2.61 11.45 -3.80
N ALA A 183 2.02 11.82 -4.93
CA ALA A 183 2.49 11.41 -6.26
C ALA A 183 3.94 11.86 -6.52
N LYS A 184 4.28 13.11 -6.19
CA LYS A 184 5.67 13.64 -6.28
C LYS A 184 6.64 12.91 -5.35
N LEU A 185 6.16 12.48 -4.18
CA LEU A 185 6.96 11.71 -3.25
C LEU A 185 7.38 10.35 -3.83
N PHE A 186 6.52 9.74 -4.64
CA PHE A 186 6.75 8.42 -5.26
C PHE A 186 7.21 8.52 -6.73
N ASP A 187 7.78 9.65 -7.14
CA ASP A 187 8.32 9.88 -8.48
C ASP A 187 7.32 9.52 -9.60
N THR A 188 6.04 9.78 -9.33
CA THR A 188 4.94 9.55 -10.27
C THR A 188 5.02 10.53 -11.43
N VAL A 189 4.88 10.03 -12.64
CA VAL A 189 4.96 10.81 -13.87
C VAL A 189 3.55 11.30 -14.25
N PRO A 190 3.32 12.62 -14.30
CA PRO A 190 2.05 13.15 -14.76
C PRO A 190 1.90 12.93 -16.27
N ILE A 191 0.74 12.42 -16.66
CA ILE A 191 0.38 12.22 -18.06
C ILE A 191 -0.88 13.03 -18.41
N SER A 192 -0.93 13.52 -19.65
CA SER A 192 -2.12 14.21 -20.14
C SER A 192 -3.25 13.21 -20.38
N GLY A 193 -4.39 13.42 -19.74
CA GLY A 193 -5.59 12.60 -19.97
C GLY A 193 -6.19 12.78 -21.37
N THR A 194 -5.89 13.90 -22.05
CA THR A 194 -6.42 14.24 -23.37
C THR A 194 -5.46 13.94 -24.51
N ARG A 195 -4.16 13.85 -24.24
CA ARG A 195 -3.08 13.60 -25.22
C ARG A 195 -2.43 12.25 -25.00
N ALA A 196 -3.12 11.17 -25.37
CA ALA A 196 -2.63 9.80 -25.19
C ALA A 196 -1.26 9.56 -25.82
N LYS A 197 -0.94 10.21 -26.97
CA LYS A 197 0.37 10.09 -27.63
C LYS A 197 1.52 10.60 -26.76
N ASP A 198 1.33 11.71 -26.06
CA ASP A 198 2.35 12.31 -25.18
C ASP A 198 2.58 11.41 -23.97
N ALA A 199 1.51 10.87 -23.39
CA ALA A 199 1.58 9.91 -22.29
C ALA A 199 2.38 8.64 -22.67
N ILE A 200 2.12 8.09 -23.86
CA ILE A 200 2.84 6.93 -24.39
C ILE A 200 4.32 7.26 -24.61
N LYS A 201 4.62 8.47 -25.12
CA LYS A 201 6.01 8.90 -25.34
C LYS A 201 6.78 8.98 -24.02
N VAL A 202 6.24 9.71 -23.05
CA VAL A 202 6.88 9.91 -21.73
C VAL A 202 7.06 8.58 -21.00
N ALA A 203 6.06 7.70 -21.03
CA ALA A 203 6.16 6.38 -20.44
C ALA A 203 7.26 5.52 -21.10
N ALA A 204 7.30 5.50 -22.43
CA ALA A 204 8.29 4.73 -23.18
C ALA A 204 9.72 5.26 -22.96
N GLU A 205 9.90 6.58 -22.86
CA GLU A 205 11.19 7.19 -22.54
C GLU A 205 11.65 6.79 -21.14
N SER A 206 10.77 6.86 -20.15
CA SER A 206 11.09 6.44 -18.78
C SER A 206 11.50 4.97 -18.70
N VAL A 207 10.83 4.08 -19.46
CA VAL A 207 11.24 2.66 -19.54
C VAL A 207 12.60 2.51 -20.19
N ARG A 208 12.89 3.22 -21.30
CA ARG A 208 14.20 3.17 -21.98
C ARG A 208 15.36 3.63 -21.10
N GLU A 209 15.11 4.53 -20.18
CA GLU A 209 16.07 4.95 -19.14
C GLU A 209 16.38 3.85 -18.11
N GLY A 210 15.81 2.67 -18.25
CA GLY A 210 16.02 1.53 -17.36
C GLY A 210 15.09 1.50 -16.14
N ASN A 211 14.06 2.37 -16.08
CA ASN A 211 13.14 2.41 -14.95
C ASN A 211 12.08 1.30 -15.04
N VAL A 212 11.60 0.89 -13.86
CA VAL A 212 10.38 0.09 -13.74
C VAL A 212 9.18 1.05 -13.77
N VAL A 213 8.40 0.99 -14.83
CA VAL A 213 7.21 1.84 -15.01
C VAL A 213 5.95 1.00 -14.84
N CYS A 214 4.98 1.51 -14.11
CA CYS A 214 3.71 0.85 -13.87
C CYS A 214 2.56 1.59 -14.55
N ILE A 215 1.76 0.86 -15.29
CA ILE A 215 0.49 1.32 -15.84
C ILE A 215 -0.61 0.32 -15.50
N PHE A 216 -1.74 0.82 -15.01
CA PHE A 216 -2.92 -0.01 -14.82
C PHE A 216 -3.67 -0.13 -16.16
N PRO A 217 -3.68 -1.32 -16.79
CA PRO A 217 -4.23 -1.45 -18.15
C PRO A 217 -5.74 -1.26 -18.22
N GLU A 218 -6.46 -1.39 -17.10
CA GLU A 218 -7.89 -1.10 -16.99
C GLU A 218 -8.19 0.40 -17.18
N GLY A 219 -7.25 1.28 -16.79
CA GLY A 219 -7.36 2.73 -16.92
C GLY A 219 -8.30 3.40 -15.92
N GLU A 220 -8.96 2.63 -15.07
CA GLU A 220 -9.80 3.09 -13.96
C GLU A 220 -9.84 2.04 -12.85
N LEU A 221 -10.25 2.46 -11.65
CA LEU A 221 -10.43 1.56 -10.51
C LEU A 221 -11.63 0.63 -10.76
N SER A 222 -11.46 -0.66 -10.50
CA SER A 222 -12.55 -1.62 -10.54
C SER A 222 -13.68 -1.22 -9.58
N ARG A 223 -14.91 -1.24 -10.07
CA ARG A 223 -16.12 -0.99 -9.27
C ARG A 223 -16.78 -2.27 -8.77
N SER A 224 -16.43 -3.41 -9.36
CA SER A 224 -16.99 -4.72 -9.04
C SER A 224 -16.04 -5.62 -8.26
N GLY A 225 -14.75 -5.28 -8.19
CA GLY A 225 -13.69 -6.13 -7.64
C GLY A 225 -13.11 -7.13 -8.64
N PHE A 226 -13.70 -7.21 -9.83
CA PHE A 226 -13.20 -8.02 -10.94
C PHE A 226 -12.35 -7.17 -11.89
N MET A 227 -11.45 -7.81 -12.61
CA MET A 227 -10.65 -7.15 -13.64
C MET A 227 -11.54 -6.65 -14.78
N GLY A 228 -11.43 -5.37 -15.08
CA GLY A 228 -12.10 -4.73 -16.20
C GLY A 228 -11.49 -5.09 -17.55
N GLU A 229 -11.96 -4.42 -18.60
CA GLU A 229 -11.38 -4.53 -19.95
C GLU A 229 -10.02 -3.83 -20.01
N PHE A 230 -9.04 -4.46 -20.65
CA PHE A 230 -7.68 -3.92 -20.77
C PHE A 230 -7.55 -3.06 -22.00
N LYS A 231 -7.15 -1.81 -21.80
CA LYS A 231 -6.88 -0.84 -22.85
C LYS A 231 -5.51 -1.13 -23.49
N ARG A 232 -5.44 -1.04 -24.81
CA ARG A 232 -4.21 -1.32 -25.57
C ARG A 232 -3.08 -0.30 -25.41
N GLY A 233 -3.25 0.72 -24.54
CA GLY A 233 -2.24 1.76 -24.33
C GLY A 233 -0.89 1.23 -23.85
N PHE A 234 -0.88 0.21 -22.99
CA PHE A 234 0.36 -0.41 -22.52
C PHE A 234 1.12 -1.14 -23.65
N GLU A 235 0.42 -1.77 -24.63
CA GLU A 235 1.06 -2.41 -25.78
C GLU A 235 1.84 -1.40 -26.64
N LEU A 236 1.27 -0.19 -26.80
CA LEU A 236 1.94 0.88 -27.55
C LEU A 236 3.19 1.39 -26.81
N ILE A 237 3.11 1.52 -25.48
CA ILE A 237 4.25 1.88 -24.63
C ILE A 237 5.34 0.83 -24.75
N ALA A 238 4.98 -0.44 -24.54
CA ALA A 238 5.93 -1.55 -24.53
C ALA A 238 6.65 -1.72 -25.88
N ARG A 239 5.91 -1.66 -27.00
CA ARG A 239 6.50 -1.71 -28.35
C ARG A 239 7.39 -0.51 -28.63
N LYS A 240 6.96 0.70 -28.23
CA LYS A 240 7.76 1.91 -28.43
C LYS A 240 9.02 1.91 -27.60
N ALA A 241 8.98 1.35 -26.39
CA ALA A 241 10.14 1.23 -25.51
C ALA A 241 11.04 0.05 -25.85
N ASP A 242 10.55 -0.93 -26.61
CA ASP A 242 11.18 -2.23 -26.86
C ASP A 242 11.59 -2.90 -25.54
N CYS A 243 10.63 -3.09 -24.66
CA CYS A 243 10.87 -3.53 -23.29
C CYS A 243 10.12 -4.81 -22.93
N LEU A 244 10.46 -5.34 -21.76
CA LEU A 244 9.70 -6.43 -21.15
C LEU A 244 8.41 -5.90 -20.52
N VAL A 245 7.33 -6.67 -20.64
CA VAL A 245 6.06 -6.48 -19.94
C VAL A 245 5.94 -7.54 -18.87
N GLN A 246 5.59 -7.13 -17.67
CA GLN A 246 5.42 -8.04 -16.53
C GLN A 246 4.05 -7.84 -15.89
N PRO A 247 3.15 -8.83 -16.00
CA PRO A 247 1.89 -8.84 -15.27
C PRO A 247 2.12 -8.94 -13.76
N VAL A 248 1.30 -8.23 -12.96
CA VAL A 248 1.36 -8.31 -11.51
C VAL A 248 -0.06 -8.39 -10.94
N TYR A 249 -0.35 -9.41 -10.17
CA TYR A 249 -1.67 -9.57 -9.56
C TYR A 249 -1.69 -9.09 -8.11
N LEU A 250 -2.61 -8.17 -7.83
CA LEU A 250 -2.85 -7.61 -6.50
C LEU A 250 -4.09 -8.26 -5.88
N ASP A 251 -3.90 -9.01 -4.80
CA ASP A 251 -4.99 -9.65 -4.04
C ASP A 251 -5.19 -9.01 -2.68
N GLY A 252 -6.42 -9.05 -2.21
CA GLY A 252 -6.79 -8.62 -0.85
C GLY A 252 -7.31 -7.19 -0.78
N LEU A 253 -6.84 -6.25 -1.59
CA LEU A 253 -7.13 -4.82 -1.49
C LEU A 253 -8.59 -4.45 -1.79
N TRP A 254 -9.36 -5.29 -2.48
CA TRP A 254 -10.78 -5.03 -2.74
C TRP A 254 -11.62 -4.84 -1.47
N LYS A 255 -11.27 -5.53 -0.40
CA LYS A 255 -11.97 -5.42 0.90
C LYS A 255 -11.45 -4.29 1.78
N SER A 256 -10.46 -3.52 1.31
CA SER A 256 -9.88 -2.40 2.07
C SER A 256 -10.82 -1.19 2.09
N ILE A 257 -10.61 -0.29 3.04
CA ILE A 257 -11.36 0.98 3.13
C ILE A 257 -11.14 1.88 1.91
N PHE A 258 -10.08 1.64 1.13
CA PHE A 258 -9.67 2.42 -0.03
C PHE A 258 -10.18 1.86 -1.38
N SER A 259 -11.06 0.86 -1.36
CA SER A 259 -11.68 0.28 -2.56
C SER A 259 -13.13 0.69 -2.72
N ALA A 260 -13.70 0.44 -3.92
CA ALA A 260 -15.11 0.72 -4.21
C ALA A 260 -16.09 -0.32 -3.64
N GLU A 261 -15.63 -1.30 -2.86
CA GLU A 261 -16.51 -2.31 -2.29
C GLU A 261 -17.72 -1.66 -1.60
N ARG A 262 -18.94 -2.14 -1.91
CA ARG A 262 -20.22 -1.59 -1.45
C ARG A 262 -20.49 -0.13 -1.88
N GLY A 263 -19.85 0.35 -2.94
CA GLY A 263 -20.05 1.69 -3.49
C GLY A 263 -19.54 2.85 -2.61
N LYS A 264 -18.79 2.58 -1.54
CA LYS A 264 -18.32 3.58 -0.59
C LYS A 264 -16.81 3.50 -0.42
N TYR A 265 -16.11 4.63 -0.56
CA TYR A 265 -14.71 4.80 -0.22
C TYR A 265 -14.57 5.45 1.16
N PHE A 266 -13.53 5.10 1.92
CA PHE A 266 -13.13 5.70 3.21
C PHE A 266 -14.09 5.53 4.40
N TRP A 267 -15.35 5.22 4.19
CA TRP A 267 -16.38 5.08 5.22
C TRP A 267 -16.71 3.62 5.55
N LYS A 268 -15.67 2.80 5.66
CA LYS A 268 -15.80 1.38 6.01
C LYS A 268 -14.92 1.07 7.22
N MET A 269 -15.41 0.23 8.13
CA MET A 269 -14.58 -0.32 9.20
C MET A 269 -13.63 -1.38 8.62
N PRO A 270 -12.34 -1.37 8.99
CA PRO A 270 -11.42 -2.43 8.62
C PRO A 270 -11.90 -3.75 9.22
N ARG A 271 -11.90 -4.82 8.41
CA ARG A 271 -12.35 -6.15 8.87
C ARG A 271 -11.30 -6.89 9.69
N ALA A 272 -10.04 -6.55 9.52
CA ALA A 272 -8.89 -7.11 10.24
C ALA A 272 -7.73 -6.14 10.23
N ILE A 273 -6.90 -6.16 11.28
CA ILE A 273 -5.63 -5.42 11.35
C ILE A 273 -4.60 -6.39 11.95
N PRO A 274 -3.47 -6.65 11.27
CA PRO A 274 -3.10 -6.21 9.91
C PRO A 274 -3.91 -6.91 8.81
N PHE A 275 -4.20 -6.17 7.73
CA PHE A 275 -4.96 -6.65 6.60
C PHE A 275 -4.03 -7.37 5.61
N GLY A 276 -4.33 -8.64 5.30
CA GLY A 276 -3.50 -9.46 4.42
C GLY A 276 -3.63 -9.06 2.94
N VAL A 277 -2.51 -8.72 2.32
CA VAL A 277 -2.43 -8.35 0.90
C VAL A 277 -1.32 -9.16 0.24
N ARG A 278 -1.56 -9.65 -0.97
CA ARG A 278 -0.59 -10.40 -1.76
C ARG A 278 -0.32 -9.72 -3.08
N VAL A 279 0.94 -9.70 -3.47
CA VAL A 279 1.42 -9.14 -4.74
C VAL A 279 2.16 -10.24 -5.48
N ALA A 280 1.57 -10.80 -6.51
CA ALA A 280 2.16 -11.87 -7.30
C ALA A 280 2.74 -11.34 -8.61
N PHE A 281 4.03 -11.59 -8.83
CA PHE A 281 4.74 -11.19 -10.04
C PHE A 281 4.70 -12.33 -11.07
N GLY A 282 4.14 -12.06 -12.26
CA GLY A 282 4.16 -12.97 -13.40
C GLY A 282 5.50 -13.00 -14.11
N GLU A 283 5.60 -13.77 -15.18
CA GLU A 283 6.79 -13.82 -16.02
C GLU A 283 6.95 -12.52 -16.82
N ALA A 284 8.17 -11.99 -16.85
CA ALA A 284 8.51 -10.85 -17.70
C ALA A 284 8.80 -11.35 -19.12
N ARG A 285 8.04 -10.90 -20.13
CA ARG A 285 8.19 -11.30 -21.54
C ARG A 285 8.29 -10.09 -22.45
N ALA A 286 8.83 -10.30 -23.65
CA ALA A 286 8.96 -9.25 -24.63
C ALA A 286 7.59 -8.67 -25.06
N ALA A 287 7.57 -7.39 -25.42
CA ALA A 287 6.36 -6.67 -25.81
C ALA A 287 5.58 -7.32 -26.97
N GLN A 288 6.26 -8.05 -27.84
CA GLN A 288 5.65 -8.76 -28.97
C GLN A 288 4.86 -9.99 -28.55
N ASP A 289 5.20 -10.59 -27.38
CA ASP A 289 4.60 -11.83 -26.87
C ASP A 289 3.39 -11.55 -25.96
N TYR A 290 3.17 -10.28 -25.56
CA TYR A 290 2.07 -9.88 -24.69
C TYR A 290 1.12 -8.89 -25.35
N ARG A 291 -0.05 -9.38 -25.74
CA ARG A 291 -1.24 -8.56 -26.05
C ARG A 291 -2.12 -8.44 -24.81
N ALA A 292 -3.09 -7.55 -24.82
CA ALA A 292 -4.01 -7.31 -23.72
C ALA A 292 -4.70 -8.60 -23.20
N ARG A 293 -5.11 -9.48 -24.12
CA ARG A 293 -5.70 -10.77 -23.77
C ARG A 293 -4.71 -11.72 -23.07
N ASP A 294 -3.44 -11.69 -23.46
CA ASP A 294 -2.41 -12.60 -22.93
C ASP A 294 -2.02 -12.15 -21.51
N VAL A 295 -1.85 -10.84 -21.31
CA VAL A 295 -1.66 -10.23 -19.97
C VAL A 295 -2.82 -10.56 -19.05
N ARG A 296 -4.07 -10.44 -19.54
CA ARG A 296 -5.26 -10.77 -18.74
C ARG A 296 -5.32 -12.25 -18.39
N ARG A 297 -4.94 -13.14 -19.32
CA ARG A 297 -4.86 -14.59 -19.07
C ARG A 297 -3.84 -14.89 -17.97
N GLU A 298 -2.65 -14.31 -18.05
CA GLU A 298 -1.59 -14.46 -17.05
C GLU A 298 -2.05 -13.96 -15.68
N LEU A 299 -2.71 -12.81 -15.61
CA LEU A 299 -3.26 -12.29 -14.36
C LEU A 299 -4.35 -13.20 -13.77
N ASN A 300 -5.19 -13.84 -14.60
CA ASN A 300 -6.15 -14.83 -14.13
C ASN A 300 -5.45 -16.09 -13.60
N SER A 301 -4.36 -16.53 -14.25
CA SER A 301 -3.54 -17.64 -13.74
C SER A 301 -2.92 -17.32 -12.40
N LEU A 302 -2.30 -16.14 -12.26
CA LEU A 302 -1.74 -15.65 -11.00
C LEU A 302 -2.83 -15.53 -9.90
N ALA A 303 -4.02 -15.07 -10.26
CA ALA A 303 -5.17 -15.01 -9.35
C ALA A 303 -5.51 -16.40 -8.81
N GLY A 304 -5.53 -17.42 -9.69
CA GLY A 304 -5.75 -18.82 -9.32
C GLY A 304 -4.67 -19.34 -8.35
N GLU A 305 -3.39 -19.06 -8.66
CA GLU A 305 -2.26 -19.46 -7.79
C GLU A 305 -2.33 -18.80 -6.41
N VAL A 306 -2.62 -17.49 -6.36
CA VAL A 306 -2.77 -16.73 -5.12
C VAL A 306 -3.96 -17.25 -4.31
N PHE A 307 -5.06 -17.57 -4.98
CA PHE A 307 -6.24 -18.14 -4.34
C PHE A 307 -5.95 -19.54 -3.79
N ALA A 308 -5.24 -20.40 -4.52
CA ALA A 308 -4.83 -21.72 -4.05
C ALA A 308 -3.99 -21.62 -2.77
N ARG A 309 -3.00 -20.72 -2.71
CA ARG A 309 -2.21 -20.45 -1.49
C ARG A 309 -3.06 -19.92 -0.31
N ARG A 310 -4.13 -19.21 -0.61
CA ARG A 310 -5.10 -18.75 0.39
C ARG A 310 -5.88 -19.90 1.02
N ARG A 311 -6.13 -20.97 0.27
CA ARG A 311 -6.86 -22.17 0.72
C ARG A 311 -6.11 -23.00 1.73
N GLU A 312 -4.79 -23.04 1.71
CA GLU A 312 -4.00 -23.74 2.75
C GLU A 312 -4.30 -23.20 4.17
N SER A 313 -4.80 -21.94 4.24
CA SER A 313 -5.33 -21.37 5.49
C SER A 313 -6.87 -21.56 5.66
N ALA A 314 -7.54 -22.22 4.73
CA ALA A 314 -8.99 -22.20 4.59
C ALA A 314 -9.70 -23.54 4.85
N GLY A 315 -9.29 -24.27 5.88
CA GLY A 315 -10.19 -25.25 6.52
C GLY A 315 -11.59 -24.65 6.86
N LYS A 316 -11.66 -23.32 6.91
CA LYS A 316 -12.87 -22.54 7.19
C LYS A 316 -13.83 -22.32 5.99
N VAL A 317 -13.39 -22.53 4.75
CA VAL A 317 -14.29 -22.32 3.59
C VAL A 317 -15.28 -23.47 3.46
N LYS A 318 -14.85 -24.69 3.73
CA LYS A 318 -15.76 -25.85 3.78
C LYS A 318 -16.84 -25.64 4.85
N GLU A 319 -16.45 -25.25 6.07
CA GLU A 319 -17.37 -24.91 7.16
C GLU A 319 -18.32 -23.76 6.82
N PHE A 320 -17.81 -22.69 6.18
CA PHE A 320 -18.63 -21.56 5.76
C PHE A 320 -19.63 -21.94 4.67
N LEU A 321 -19.21 -22.74 3.67
CA LEU A 321 -20.11 -23.23 2.61
C LEU A 321 -21.16 -24.20 3.17
N LEU A 322 -20.78 -25.06 4.10
CA LEU A 322 -21.73 -25.97 4.79
C LEU A 322 -22.74 -25.23 5.66
N GLN A 323 -22.38 -24.08 6.25
CA GLN A 323 -23.28 -23.27 7.06
C GLN A 323 -24.26 -22.41 6.23
N GLN A 324 -23.89 -22.05 4.99
CA GLN A 324 -24.65 -21.12 4.16
C GLN A 324 -25.49 -21.80 3.07
N SER A 325 -25.21 -23.05 2.73
CA SER A 325 -25.87 -23.76 1.63
C SER A 325 -26.73 -24.92 2.14
N LYS A 326 -27.95 -25.05 1.58
CA LYS A 326 -28.74 -26.26 1.72
C LYS A 326 -28.23 -27.29 0.70
N PRO A 327 -28.17 -28.58 1.03
CA PRO A 327 -27.65 -29.62 0.14
C PRO A 327 -28.23 -29.64 -1.28
N GLY A 328 -29.51 -29.29 -1.44
CA GLY A 328 -30.20 -29.25 -2.73
C GLY A 328 -30.07 -27.93 -3.50
N ASP A 329 -29.41 -26.90 -2.95
CA ASP A 329 -29.23 -25.62 -3.65
C ASP A 329 -28.26 -25.78 -4.82
N ARG A 330 -28.52 -25.08 -5.93
CA ARG A 330 -27.63 -25.07 -7.11
C ARG A 330 -26.35 -24.30 -6.81
N ALA A 331 -25.21 -24.98 -6.93
CA ALA A 331 -23.89 -24.40 -6.68
C ALA A 331 -23.30 -23.72 -7.90
N LEU A 332 -23.51 -24.31 -9.08
CA LEU A 332 -22.97 -23.86 -10.36
C LEU A 332 -24.03 -23.97 -11.46
N LEU A 333 -24.07 -22.94 -12.31
CA LEU A 333 -24.88 -22.91 -13.52
C LEU A 333 -23.95 -22.58 -14.70
N TRP A 334 -23.99 -23.41 -15.73
CA TRP A 334 -23.29 -23.13 -16.99
C TRP A 334 -24.14 -23.51 -18.20
N VAL A 335 -23.84 -22.95 -19.34
CA VAL A 335 -24.54 -23.25 -20.59
C VAL A 335 -23.61 -24.02 -21.52
N HIS A 336 -24.03 -25.23 -21.92
CA HIS A 336 -23.29 -26.05 -22.88
C HIS A 336 -24.24 -26.50 -23.99
N GLY A 337 -23.86 -26.28 -25.23
CA GLY A 337 -24.67 -26.68 -26.41
C GLY A 337 -26.10 -26.11 -26.43
N GLY A 338 -26.31 -24.92 -25.82
CA GLY A 338 -27.64 -24.30 -25.68
C GLY A 338 -28.50 -24.85 -24.54
N GLN A 339 -28.00 -25.81 -23.75
CA GLN A 339 -28.69 -26.33 -22.58
C GLN A 339 -28.08 -25.75 -21.29
N VAL A 340 -28.94 -25.46 -20.31
CA VAL A 340 -28.50 -25.01 -18.97
C VAL A 340 -28.20 -26.23 -18.13
N CYS A 341 -26.95 -26.39 -17.77
CA CYS A 341 -26.48 -27.42 -16.86
C CYS A 341 -26.35 -26.84 -15.44
N SER A 342 -26.54 -27.66 -14.42
CA SER A 342 -26.36 -27.24 -13.02
C SER A 342 -25.75 -28.37 -12.20
N CYS A 343 -24.97 -27.98 -11.19
CA CYS A 343 -24.41 -28.87 -10.18
C CYS A 343 -24.92 -28.41 -8.81
N SER A 344 -25.30 -29.34 -7.95
CA SER A 344 -25.74 -29.04 -6.60
C SER A 344 -24.54 -28.85 -5.65
N TRP A 345 -24.76 -28.17 -4.52
CA TRP A 345 -23.75 -28.08 -3.47
C TRP A 345 -23.36 -29.44 -2.90
N GLU A 346 -24.27 -30.41 -2.86
CA GLU A 346 -24.00 -31.77 -2.42
C GLU A 346 -23.01 -32.49 -3.33
N GLU A 347 -23.14 -32.35 -4.64
CA GLU A 347 -22.17 -32.89 -5.62
C GLU A 347 -20.81 -32.23 -5.48
N VAL A 348 -20.73 -30.91 -5.33
CA VAL A 348 -19.48 -30.17 -5.12
C VAL A 348 -18.79 -30.59 -3.82
N LEU A 349 -19.56 -30.76 -2.74
CA LEU A 349 -19.02 -31.17 -1.43
C LEU A 349 -18.52 -32.60 -1.43
N ASN A 350 -19.25 -33.54 -2.05
CA ASN A 350 -18.82 -34.93 -2.21
C ASN A 350 -17.50 -35.05 -3.00
N LEU A 351 -17.35 -34.23 -4.03
CA LEU A 351 -16.13 -34.17 -4.82
C LEU A 351 -14.94 -33.57 -4.03
N LEU A 352 -15.20 -32.61 -3.15
CA LEU A 352 -14.19 -32.05 -2.25
C LEU A 352 -13.75 -33.04 -1.17
N ASP A 353 -14.67 -33.87 -0.66
CA ASP A 353 -14.37 -34.91 0.35
C ASP A 353 -13.51 -36.06 -0.20
N GLN A 354 -13.57 -36.32 -1.51
CA GLN A 354 -12.73 -37.30 -2.19
C GLN A 354 -11.27 -36.80 -2.40
N GLY A 355 -10.88 -35.67 -1.81
CA GLY A 355 -9.52 -35.12 -1.89
C GLY A 355 -9.18 -34.48 -3.24
N GLY A 356 -10.18 -34.22 -4.07
CA GLY A 356 -10.02 -33.56 -5.35
C GLY A 356 -9.68 -32.07 -5.22
N ASP A 357 -8.74 -31.59 -6.04
CA ASP A 357 -8.54 -30.15 -6.25
C ASP A 357 -9.84 -29.57 -6.86
N PRO A 358 -10.52 -28.58 -6.26
CA PRO A 358 -11.77 -28.05 -6.79
C PRO A 358 -11.67 -27.48 -8.20
N VAL A 359 -10.49 -27.02 -8.61
CA VAL A 359 -10.26 -26.61 -10.02
C VAL A 359 -10.21 -27.86 -10.92
N ARG A 360 -9.58 -28.93 -10.48
CA ARG A 360 -9.57 -30.21 -11.21
C ARG A 360 -10.92 -30.94 -11.14
N VAL A 361 -11.67 -30.75 -10.05
CA VAL A 361 -13.00 -31.31 -9.87
C VAL A 361 -14.01 -30.60 -10.76
N ALA A 362 -13.96 -29.28 -10.86
CA ALA A 362 -14.73 -28.52 -11.84
C ALA A 362 -14.32 -28.88 -13.27
N ALA A 363 -13.00 -29.03 -13.54
CA ALA A 363 -12.47 -29.45 -14.83
C ALA A 363 -12.70 -30.95 -15.14
N GLY A 364 -12.88 -31.80 -14.14
CA GLY A 364 -13.16 -33.25 -14.28
C GLY A 364 -14.62 -33.58 -14.56
N HIS A 365 -15.54 -32.63 -14.39
CA HIS A 365 -16.94 -32.84 -14.78
C HIS A 365 -17.06 -32.84 -16.29
N PRO A 366 -17.72 -33.86 -16.92
CA PRO A 366 -17.77 -34.00 -18.38
C PRO A 366 -18.24 -32.76 -19.14
N GLY A 367 -19.07 -31.92 -18.51
CA GLY A 367 -19.55 -30.65 -19.10
C GLY A 367 -18.59 -29.47 -18.97
N VAL A 368 -17.55 -29.56 -18.12
CA VAL A 368 -16.55 -28.50 -17.91
C VAL A 368 -15.24 -28.79 -18.65
N GLN A 369 -14.89 -30.08 -18.83
CA GLN A 369 -13.73 -30.47 -19.63
C GLN A 369 -13.79 -29.96 -21.08
N GLN A 370 -14.97 -29.95 -21.68
CA GLN A 370 -15.17 -29.47 -23.04
C GLN A 370 -15.08 -27.94 -23.17
N TRP A 371 -15.23 -27.20 -22.07
CA TRP A 371 -15.14 -25.73 -22.01
C TRP A 371 -13.71 -25.22 -21.83
N VAL A 372 -12.79 -26.05 -21.39
CA VAL A 372 -11.37 -25.74 -21.21
C VAL A 372 -10.57 -26.05 -22.50
N GLU A 373 -11.09 -26.91 -23.39
CA GLU A 373 -10.45 -27.29 -24.65
C GLU A 373 -10.89 -26.41 -25.84
N ASP A 374 -12.02 -25.68 -25.75
CA ASP A 374 -12.48 -24.64 -26.69
C ASP A 374 -12.03 -23.23 -26.23
#